data_3ef05d761e309d6411f086872297e2c8
#
_entry.id   3ef05d761e309d6411f086872297e2c8
#
_cell.length_a   1.000
_cell.length_b   1.000
_cell.length_c   1.000
_cell.angle_alpha   90.00
_cell.angle_beta   90.00
_cell.angle_gamma   90.00
#
_symmetry.space_group_name_H-M   'P 1'
#
loop_
_entity.id
_entity.type
_entity.pdbx_description
1 polymer ?
#
loop_
_entity_poly.entity_id
_entity_poly.type
_entity_poly.pdbx_seq_one_letter_code
_entity_poly.pdbx_strand_id
1 'polypeptide(L)'
;MKKKLLFSAFFVLGAAFAGCSDDEKPVDPVALAIPVLAEDAVTQVSVAVTWDAVENAVSYACTLDGGAETTVTQPSVRFDGLEPGRSYTVKVKAVAGQEQYLDSEFAQITLTTLPATQLAAPVLSAGDATENSATVVWEAVPDAASYVYTVDGGEELTVTGLSAVVTGLESGMPATVRVKAVSGQVQFLDSEFAELTVTAAMEQNPFTLSAAEIGMNSISVSVSPKSKTRTYY
;
A
#
# COMPACT_ATOMS: atom_id res chain seq x y z
N MET A 1 29.92 57.93 8.06
CA MET A 1 31.27 58.46 8.24
C MET A 1 32.17 57.82 7.20
N LYS A 2 32.67 58.66 6.27
CA LYS A 2 33.54 58.23 5.17
C LYS A 2 34.97 58.14 5.69
N LYS A 3 35.64 56.99 5.60
CA LYS A 3 37.09 56.91 5.77
C LYS A 3 37.74 56.70 4.40
N LYS A 4 38.46 57.72 3.99
CA LYS A 4 39.40 57.70 2.85
C LYS A 4 40.66 56.99 3.34
N LEU A 5 41.19 56.01 2.56
CA LEU A 5 42.54 55.51 2.72
C LEU A 5 43.43 56.05 1.58
N LEU A 6 44.54 56.60 2.00
CA LEU A 6 45.60 57.21 1.14
C LEU A 6 46.34 56.14 0.32
N PHE A 7 46.55 56.51 -0.93
CA PHE A 7 47.55 55.90 -1.81
C PHE A 7 48.96 56.27 -1.32
N SER A 8 49.79 55.23 -1.12
CA SER A 8 51.25 55.41 -1.05
C SER A 8 51.89 54.74 -2.26
N ALA A 9 52.36 55.54 -3.19
CA ALA A 9 53.12 55.08 -4.33
C ALA A 9 54.53 54.69 -3.90
N PHE A 10 54.91 53.44 -4.13
CA PHE A 10 56.33 53.03 -4.03
C PHE A 10 56.81 52.66 -5.42
N PHE A 11 57.65 53.51 -6.01
CA PHE A 11 58.29 53.35 -7.27
C PHE A 11 59.59 52.56 -7.05
N VAL A 12 59.68 51.33 -7.53
CA VAL A 12 60.94 50.58 -7.64
C VAL A 12 61.19 50.23 -9.08
N LEU A 13 62.25 50.79 -9.61
CA LEU A 13 62.82 50.60 -10.93
C LEU A 13 63.62 49.29 -10.98
N GLY A 14 63.44 48.52 -12.05
CA GLY A 14 64.50 47.67 -12.60
C GLY A 14 64.35 46.20 -12.47
N ALA A 15 64.08 45.55 -13.55
CA ALA A 15 64.84 44.54 -14.26
C ALA A 15 63.88 43.82 -15.28
N ALA A 16 64.19 43.96 -16.55
CA ALA A 16 63.54 43.22 -17.61
C ALA A 16 64.00 41.75 -17.52
N PHE A 17 63.10 40.87 -17.10
CA PHE A 17 63.15 39.47 -17.46
C PHE A 17 62.08 39.25 -18.51
N ALA A 18 62.51 39.03 -19.74
CA ALA A 18 61.72 38.40 -20.76
C ALA A 18 61.45 36.95 -20.34
N GLY A 19 60.41 36.75 -19.51
CA GLY A 19 59.79 35.47 -19.30
C GLY A 19 58.65 35.35 -20.28
N CYS A 20 58.67 34.40 -21.18
CA CYS A 20 57.47 33.92 -21.86
C CYS A 20 56.47 33.55 -20.81
N SER A 21 55.50 34.40 -20.56
CA SER A 21 54.23 33.99 -19.97
C SER A 21 53.41 33.39 -21.12
N ASP A 22 53.41 32.06 -21.20
CA ASP A 22 52.28 31.40 -21.80
C ASP A 22 51.04 31.85 -20.99
N ASP A 23 50.37 32.89 -21.47
CA ASP A 23 49.04 33.24 -21.04
C ASP A 23 48.12 32.09 -21.50
N GLU A 24 48.11 30.96 -20.74
CA GLU A 24 47.05 29.97 -20.88
C GLU A 24 45.73 30.71 -20.57
N LYS A 25 45.03 31.07 -21.64
CA LYS A 25 43.70 31.65 -21.55
C LYS A 25 42.85 30.69 -20.70
N PRO A 26 42.18 31.15 -19.63
CA PRO A 26 41.32 30.30 -18.87
C PRO A 26 40.38 29.54 -19.80
N VAL A 27 40.42 28.21 -19.78
CA VAL A 27 39.51 27.41 -20.57
C VAL A 27 38.16 27.51 -19.87
N ASP A 28 37.14 28.05 -20.54
CA ASP A 28 35.79 28.10 -20.01
C ASP A 28 35.32 26.67 -19.69
N PRO A 29 34.76 26.43 -18.49
CA PRO A 29 34.31 25.10 -18.11
C PRO A 29 33.22 24.58 -19.04
N VAL A 30 33.28 23.28 -19.37
CA VAL A 30 32.37 22.61 -20.32
C VAL A 30 31.33 21.85 -19.54
N ALA A 31 30.01 22.04 -19.90
CA ALA A 31 28.92 21.27 -19.28
C ALA A 31 29.03 19.80 -19.67
N LEU A 32 28.76 18.92 -18.67
CA LEU A 32 28.64 17.48 -18.91
C LEU A 32 27.48 17.16 -19.86
N ALA A 33 27.57 16.03 -20.52
CA ALA A 33 26.47 15.51 -21.32
C ALA A 33 25.22 15.24 -20.45
N ILE A 34 24.05 15.52 -21.01
CA ILE A 34 22.78 15.24 -20.35
C ILE A 34 22.55 13.72 -20.35
N PRO A 35 22.24 13.06 -19.21
CA PRO A 35 21.94 11.64 -19.17
C PRO A 35 20.74 11.27 -20.07
N VAL A 36 20.82 10.13 -20.76
CA VAL A 36 19.70 9.59 -21.54
C VAL A 36 18.98 8.57 -20.70
N LEU A 37 17.80 8.93 -20.19
CA LEU A 37 17.06 8.12 -19.22
C LEU A 37 16.26 7.03 -19.93
N ALA A 38 16.25 5.82 -19.33
CA ALA A 38 15.41 4.71 -19.72
C ALA A 38 14.69 4.12 -18.49
N GLU A 39 13.47 3.62 -18.71
CA GLU A 39 12.78 2.81 -17.71
C GLU A 39 13.56 1.52 -17.47
N ASP A 40 13.80 1.17 -16.21
CA ASP A 40 14.38 -0.10 -15.78
C ASP A 40 13.29 -1.04 -15.23
N ALA A 41 12.54 -0.58 -14.22
CA ALA A 41 11.44 -1.36 -13.64
C ALA A 41 10.34 -0.45 -13.07
N VAL A 42 9.09 -0.90 -13.20
CA VAL A 42 7.91 -0.27 -12.60
C VAL A 42 7.09 -1.33 -11.86
N THR A 43 6.68 -1.01 -10.63
CA THR A 43 5.76 -1.82 -9.82
C THR A 43 4.55 -0.98 -9.40
N GLN A 44 3.69 -1.50 -8.54
CA GLN A 44 2.60 -0.72 -7.96
C GLN A 44 3.10 0.41 -7.03
N VAL A 45 4.28 0.24 -6.41
CA VAL A 45 4.78 1.13 -5.35
C VAL A 45 6.20 1.64 -5.58
N SER A 46 6.74 1.44 -6.77
CA SER A 46 8.09 1.91 -7.09
C SER A 46 8.29 2.14 -8.59
N VAL A 47 9.23 3.03 -8.91
CA VAL A 47 9.79 3.22 -10.25
C VAL A 47 11.31 3.17 -10.17
N ALA A 48 11.95 2.57 -11.16
CA ALA A 48 13.40 2.55 -11.33
C ALA A 48 13.76 3.08 -12.73
N VAL A 49 14.83 3.87 -12.77
CA VAL A 49 15.34 4.53 -13.98
C VAL A 49 16.82 4.22 -14.09
N THR A 50 17.29 3.97 -15.29
CA THR A 50 18.70 3.74 -15.62
C THR A 50 19.15 4.65 -16.75
N TRP A 51 20.47 4.83 -16.91
CA TRP A 51 21.10 5.60 -17.97
C TRP A 51 22.52 5.13 -18.20
N ASP A 52 23.13 5.51 -19.31
CA ASP A 52 24.55 5.25 -19.53
C ASP A 52 25.43 6.20 -18.71
N ALA A 53 26.58 5.71 -18.24
CA ALA A 53 27.53 6.53 -17.49
C ALA A 53 27.99 7.73 -18.33
N VAL A 54 27.86 8.93 -17.75
CA VAL A 54 28.30 10.17 -18.37
C VAL A 54 29.80 10.38 -18.10
N GLU A 55 30.56 10.63 -19.16
CA GLU A 55 32.01 10.88 -19.04
C GLU A 55 32.29 12.10 -18.15
N ASN A 56 33.28 11.99 -17.26
CA ASN A 56 33.67 13.00 -16.27
C ASN A 56 32.61 13.31 -15.18
N ALA A 57 31.50 12.61 -15.12
CA ALA A 57 30.60 12.69 -13.99
C ALA A 57 31.11 11.85 -12.81
N VAL A 58 31.04 12.40 -11.59
CA VAL A 58 31.41 11.69 -10.36
C VAL A 58 30.18 11.14 -9.63
N SER A 59 29.01 11.70 -9.90
CA SER A 59 27.74 11.29 -9.34
C SER A 59 26.57 11.84 -10.18
N TYR A 60 25.36 11.51 -9.78
CA TYR A 60 24.13 12.01 -10.39
C TYR A 60 23.21 12.53 -9.30
N ALA A 61 22.60 13.69 -9.53
CA ALA A 61 21.56 14.23 -8.67
C ALA A 61 20.20 13.89 -9.27
N CYS A 62 19.36 13.19 -8.50
CA CYS A 62 18.08 12.67 -8.92
C CYS A 62 16.94 13.28 -8.09
N THR A 63 15.81 13.65 -8.70
CA THR A 63 14.61 14.10 -8.00
C THR A 63 13.40 13.35 -8.50
N LEU A 64 12.39 13.21 -7.62
CA LEU A 64 11.06 12.71 -7.94
C LEU A 64 10.06 13.86 -7.75
N ASP A 65 9.26 14.17 -8.79
CA ASP A 65 8.25 15.25 -8.80
C ASP A 65 8.78 16.60 -8.28
N GLY A 66 10.09 16.86 -8.47
CA GLY A 66 10.73 18.10 -7.99
C GLY A 66 10.93 18.17 -6.48
N GLY A 67 10.84 17.04 -5.77
CA GLY A 67 11.16 16.92 -4.35
C GLY A 67 12.66 17.03 -4.05
N ALA A 68 13.07 16.54 -2.87
CA ALA A 68 14.48 16.57 -2.44
C ALA A 68 15.41 15.82 -3.42
N GLU A 69 16.60 16.36 -3.65
CA GLU A 69 17.64 15.70 -4.44
C GLU A 69 18.23 14.52 -3.68
N THR A 70 18.33 13.39 -4.36
CA THR A 70 19.06 12.20 -3.92
C THR A 70 20.29 12.05 -4.80
N THR A 71 21.49 11.89 -4.21
CA THR A 71 22.72 11.69 -4.95
C THR A 71 23.05 10.20 -5.05
N VAL A 72 23.31 9.72 -6.25
CA VAL A 72 23.77 8.35 -6.54
C VAL A 72 25.07 8.36 -7.33
N THR A 73 25.91 7.34 -7.15
CA THR A 73 27.17 7.19 -7.90
C THR A 73 27.05 6.18 -9.03
N GLN A 74 26.03 5.33 -8.98
CA GLN A 74 25.72 4.39 -10.05
C GLN A 74 24.73 5.03 -11.04
N PRO A 75 24.76 4.68 -12.33
CA PRO A 75 23.88 5.25 -13.34
C PRO A 75 22.46 4.63 -13.28
N SER A 76 21.90 4.56 -12.09
CA SER A 76 20.54 4.09 -11.83
C SER A 76 20.00 4.68 -10.54
N VAL A 77 18.68 4.83 -10.46
CA VAL A 77 17.97 5.24 -9.24
C VAL A 77 16.64 4.51 -9.14
N ARG A 78 16.27 4.16 -7.92
CA ARG A 78 14.95 3.59 -7.60
C ARG A 78 14.27 4.46 -6.55
N PHE A 79 12.99 4.72 -6.75
CA PHE A 79 12.10 5.37 -5.79
C PHE A 79 11.03 4.39 -5.35
N ASP A 80 10.91 4.17 -4.05
CA ASP A 80 9.96 3.25 -3.41
C ASP A 80 8.93 4.02 -2.59
N GLY A 81 7.87 3.33 -2.14
CA GLY A 81 6.83 3.91 -1.30
C GLY A 81 5.86 4.81 -2.07
N LEU A 82 5.71 4.58 -3.37
CA LEU A 82 4.85 5.35 -4.26
C LEU A 82 3.39 4.86 -4.19
N GLU A 83 2.47 5.71 -4.64
CA GLU A 83 1.05 5.35 -4.79
C GLU A 83 0.82 4.56 -6.08
N PRO A 84 0.01 3.51 -6.07
CA PRO A 84 -0.34 2.75 -7.26
C PRO A 84 -1.13 3.58 -8.29
N GLY A 85 -0.88 3.32 -9.59
CA GLY A 85 -1.61 3.94 -10.69
C GLY A 85 -1.35 5.43 -10.89
N ARG A 86 -0.30 5.98 -10.25
CA ARG A 86 0.06 7.40 -10.31
C ARG A 86 1.27 7.64 -11.20
N SER A 87 1.27 8.76 -11.94
CA SER A 87 2.41 9.20 -12.75
C SER A 87 3.38 10.02 -11.90
N TYR A 88 4.67 9.77 -12.09
CA TYR A 88 5.79 10.42 -11.42
C TYR A 88 6.82 10.89 -12.43
N THR A 89 7.38 12.08 -12.22
CA THR A 89 8.45 12.63 -13.06
C THR A 89 9.78 12.50 -12.34
N VAL A 90 10.67 11.67 -12.90
CA VAL A 90 12.05 11.54 -12.44
C VAL A 90 12.91 12.51 -13.25
N LYS A 91 13.73 13.30 -12.56
CA LYS A 91 14.75 14.15 -13.18
C LYS A 91 16.12 13.73 -12.70
N VAL A 92 17.10 13.74 -13.61
CA VAL A 92 18.48 13.35 -13.34
C VAL A 92 19.43 14.31 -14.03
N LYS A 93 20.45 14.81 -13.33
CA LYS A 93 21.59 15.53 -13.91
C LYS A 93 22.90 14.83 -13.53
N ALA A 94 23.88 14.90 -14.40
CA ALA A 94 25.25 14.50 -14.13
C ALA A 94 25.97 15.61 -13.34
N VAL A 95 26.68 15.22 -12.27
CA VAL A 95 27.41 16.14 -11.39
C VAL A 95 28.91 16.04 -11.68
N ALA A 96 29.53 17.19 -11.97
CA ALA A 96 30.96 17.31 -12.25
C ALA A 96 31.78 17.24 -10.95
N GLY A 97 32.95 16.59 -11.02
CA GLY A 97 33.90 16.52 -9.90
C GLY A 97 35.11 17.38 -10.06
N GLN A 98 35.26 18.10 -11.16
CA GLN A 98 36.46 18.90 -11.52
C GLN A 98 36.06 20.28 -12.02
N GLU A 99 36.82 21.31 -11.69
CA GLU A 99 36.52 22.72 -12.00
C GLU A 99 36.41 23.05 -13.49
N GLN A 100 36.98 22.21 -14.36
CA GLN A 100 36.90 22.35 -15.81
C GLN A 100 35.60 21.88 -16.41
N TYR A 101 34.69 21.28 -15.59
CA TYR A 101 33.37 20.82 -16.00
C TYR A 101 32.26 21.48 -15.18
N LEU A 102 31.14 21.73 -15.81
CA LEU A 102 29.89 22.11 -15.16
C LEU A 102 28.95 20.90 -15.12
N ASP A 103 28.06 20.85 -14.13
CA ASP A 103 26.96 19.89 -14.12
C ASP A 103 26.17 19.94 -15.42
N SER A 104 25.56 18.83 -15.78
CA SER A 104 24.66 18.81 -16.92
C SER A 104 23.32 19.50 -16.58
N GLU A 105 22.56 19.84 -17.60
CA GLU A 105 21.13 20.10 -17.45
C GLU A 105 20.40 18.82 -17.02
N PHE A 106 19.19 18.97 -16.47
CA PHE A 106 18.37 17.84 -16.09
C PHE A 106 17.75 17.15 -17.31
N ALA A 107 17.96 15.84 -17.42
CA ALA A 107 17.08 14.96 -18.18
C ALA A 107 15.82 14.67 -17.37
N GLN A 108 14.70 14.32 -18.01
CA GLN A 108 13.49 13.91 -17.33
C GLN A 108 12.79 12.76 -18.05
N ILE A 109 12.14 11.89 -17.27
CA ILE A 109 11.26 10.83 -17.73
C ILE A 109 10.03 10.78 -16.84
N THR A 110 8.85 10.53 -17.41
CA THR A 110 7.61 10.32 -16.64
C THR A 110 7.23 8.86 -16.72
N LEU A 111 7.06 8.23 -15.57
CA LEU A 111 6.67 6.82 -15.41
C LEU A 111 5.39 6.75 -14.59
N THR A 112 4.53 5.77 -14.90
CA THR A 112 3.28 5.55 -14.16
C THR A 112 3.37 4.20 -13.45
N THR A 113 3.23 4.19 -12.12
CA THR A 113 3.18 2.96 -11.33
C THR A 113 2.02 2.07 -11.78
N LEU A 114 2.17 0.76 -11.62
CA LEU A 114 1.09 -0.19 -11.91
C LEU A 114 -0.11 0.08 -10.99
N PRO A 115 -1.34 -0.17 -11.44
CA PRO A 115 -2.53 -0.04 -10.59
C PRO A 115 -2.48 -1.05 -9.44
N ALA A 116 -3.18 -0.74 -8.32
CA ALA A 116 -3.34 -1.68 -7.23
C ALA A 116 -4.07 -2.96 -7.71
N THR A 117 -3.67 -4.09 -7.15
CA THR A 117 -4.27 -5.40 -7.45
C THR A 117 -5.39 -5.69 -6.45
N GLN A 118 -6.56 -6.09 -6.92
CA GLN A 118 -7.66 -6.50 -6.03
C GLN A 118 -7.39 -7.89 -5.44
N LEU A 119 -7.61 -8.04 -4.11
CA LEU A 119 -7.55 -9.34 -3.47
C LEU A 119 -8.66 -10.27 -3.99
N ALA A 120 -8.38 -11.57 -3.97
CA ALA A 120 -9.39 -12.58 -4.27
C ALA A 120 -10.48 -12.59 -3.18
N ALA A 121 -11.74 -12.81 -3.56
CA ALA A 121 -12.81 -13.02 -2.59
C ALA A 121 -12.57 -14.34 -1.82
N PRO A 122 -12.85 -14.38 -0.48
CA PRO A 122 -12.70 -15.60 0.31
C PRO A 122 -13.62 -16.72 -0.19
N VAL A 123 -13.16 -17.96 -0.15
CA VAL A 123 -14.00 -19.13 -0.43
C VAL A 123 -14.62 -19.57 0.88
N LEU A 124 -15.95 -19.40 1.01
CA LEU A 124 -16.70 -19.64 2.24
C LEU A 124 -17.23 -21.08 2.30
N SER A 125 -17.24 -21.64 3.51
CA SER A 125 -17.92 -22.90 3.81
C SER A 125 -18.61 -22.84 5.18
N ALA A 126 -19.70 -23.61 5.31
CA ALA A 126 -20.40 -23.72 6.60
C ALA A 126 -19.60 -24.63 7.54
N GLY A 127 -19.43 -24.18 8.79
CA GLY A 127 -18.92 -24.97 9.90
C GLY A 127 -20.07 -25.48 10.79
N ASP A 128 -19.79 -25.60 12.11
CA ASP A 128 -20.74 -26.08 13.09
C ASP A 128 -21.91 -25.10 13.27
N ALA A 129 -23.10 -25.64 13.51
CA ALA A 129 -24.29 -24.88 13.82
C ALA A 129 -24.97 -25.39 15.09
N THR A 130 -25.49 -24.47 15.90
CA THR A 130 -26.35 -24.72 17.06
C THR A 130 -27.74 -24.17 16.80
N GLU A 131 -28.66 -24.33 17.76
CA GLU A 131 -30.04 -23.83 17.66
C GLU A 131 -30.14 -22.30 17.49
N ASN A 132 -29.08 -21.54 17.85
CA ASN A 132 -29.06 -20.08 17.82
C ASN A 132 -27.78 -19.48 17.24
N SER A 133 -26.92 -20.31 16.64
CA SER A 133 -25.68 -19.84 15.99
C SER A 133 -25.29 -20.72 14.81
N ALA A 134 -24.46 -20.16 13.90
CA ALA A 134 -23.81 -20.88 12.84
C ALA A 134 -22.37 -20.34 12.67
N THR A 135 -21.45 -21.21 12.33
CA THR A 135 -20.08 -20.84 12.02
C THR A 135 -19.87 -20.79 10.52
N VAL A 136 -19.21 -19.74 10.04
CA VAL A 136 -18.69 -19.65 8.67
C VAL A 136 -17.17 -19.70 8.74
N VAL A 137 -16.56 -20.51 7.88
CA VAL A 137 -15.10 -20.67 7.79
C VAL A 137 -14.66 -20.38 6.36
N TRP A 138 -13.41 -19.96 6.20
CA TRP A 138 -12.81 -19.69 4.90
C TRP A 138 -11.32 -19.98 4.90
N GLU A 139 -10.74 -20.09 3.70
CA GLU A 139 -9.31 -20.23 3.54
C GLU A 139 -8.62 -18.87 3.55
N ALA A 140 -7.34 -18.85 3.95
CA ALA A 140 -6.53 -17.63 3.96
C ALA A 140 -6.40 -17.07 2.53
N VAL A 141 -6.74 -15.79 2.37
CA VAL A 141 -6.49 -15.05 1.13
C VAL A 141 -5.09 -14.46 1.19
N PRO A 142 -4.21 -14.71 0.21
CA PRO A 142 -2.89 -14.12 0.17
C PRO A 142 -2.96 -12.58 0.28
N ASP A 143 -2.03 -11.97 1.01
CA ASP A 143 -1.92 -10.53 1.23
C ASP A 143 -3.09 -9.86 1.97
N ALA A 144 -4.07 -10.63 2.46
CA ALA A 144 -5.09 -10.13 3.37
C ALA A 144 -4.52 -9.93 4.77
N ALA A 145 -4.77 -8.76 5.37
CA ALA A 145 -4.42 -8.45 6.77
C ALA A 145 -5.54 -8.85 7.74
N SER A 146 -6.79 -8.80 7.27
CA SER A 146 -7.98 -9.11 8.06
C SER A 146 -9.17 -9.43 7.15
N TYR A 147 -10.30 -9.75 7.75
CA TYR A 147 -11.56 -10.00 7.05
C TYR A 147 -12.67 -9.16 7.68
N VAL A 148 -13.58 -8.70 6.87
CA VAL A 148 -14.81 -8.03 7.30
C VAL A 148 -15.98 -8.89 6.90
N TYR A 149 -16.90 -9.11 7.84
CA TYR A 149 -18.13 -9.85 7.56
C TYR A 149 -19.39 -9.09 8.00
N THR A 150 -20.49 -9.36 7.34
CA THR A 150 -21.84 -8.88 7.70
C THR A 150 -22.80 -10.04 7.76
N VAL A 151 -23.87 -9.89 8.52
CA VAL A 151 -24.99 -10.85 8.62
C VAL A 151 -26.26 -10.14 8.21
N ASP A 152 -26.98 -10.66 7.22
CA ASP A 152 -28.24 -10.11 6.68
C ASP A 152 -28.16 -8.62 6.32
N GLY A 153 -26.97 -8.17 5.87
CA GLY A 153 -26.72 -6.75 5.53
C GLY A 153 -26.62 -5.82 6.74
N GLY A 154 -26.41 -6.36 7.93
CA GLY A 154 -26.19 -5.60 9.16
C GLY A 154 -24.81 -4.95 9.24
N GLU A 155 -24.38 -4.65 10.47
CA GLU A 155 -23.09 -3.99 10.75
C GLU A 155 -21.88 -4.81 10.25
N GLU A 156 -20.86 -4.11 9.76
CA GLU A 156 -19.56 -4.71 9.39
C GLU A 156 -18.74 -5.02 10.63
N LEU A 157 -18.33 -6.28 10.78
CA LEU A 157 -17.51 -6.77 11.88
C LEU A 157 -16.15 -7.24 11.34
N THR A 158 -15.07 -6.84 12.01
CA THR A 158 -13.71 -7.19 11.59
C THR A 158 -13.15 -8.36 12.41
N VAL A 159 -12.53 -9.31 11.72
CA VAL A 159 -11.82 -10.44 12.33
C VAL A 159 -10.47 -10.67 11.65
N THR A 160 -9.50 -11.21 12.39
CA THR A 160 -8.19 -11.62 11.86
C THR A 160 -8.08 -13.13 11.66
N GLY A 161 -9.05 -13.88 12.21
CA GLY A 161 -9.15 -15.33 12.04
C GLY A 161 -9.79 -15.75 10.74
N LEU A 162 -9.84 -17.04 10.49
CA LEU A 162 -10.40 -17.66 9.29
C LEU A 162 -11.83 -18.21 9.53
N SER A 163 -12.51 -17.66 10.53
CA SER A 163 -13.89 -18.03 10.85
C SER A 163 -14.62 -16.89 11.54
N ALA A 164 -15.95 -16.91 11.43
CA ALA A 164 -16.86 -16.08 12.19
C ALA A 164 -18.00 -16.93 12.76
N VAL A 165 -18.34 -16.69 14.02
CA VAL A 165 -19.50 -17.29 14.66
C VAL A 165 -20.65 -16.28 14.66
N VAL A 166 -21.68 -16.57 13.89
CA VAL A 166 -22.89 -15.77 13.80
C VAL A 166 -23.82 -16.23 14.92
N THR A 167 -24.18 -15.34 15.82
CA THR A 167 -25.04 -15.63 16.99
C THR A 167 -26.37 -14.90 16.89
N GLY A 168 -27.33 -15.30 17.73
CA GLY A 168 -28.68 -14.67 17.74
C GLY A 168 -29.57 -15.12 16.58
N LEU A 169 -29.20 -16.22 15.91
CA LEU A 169 -30.04 -16.79 14.85
C LEU A 169 -31.28 -17.47 15.46
N GLU A 170 -32.37 -17.44 14.69
CA GLU A 170 -33.55 -18.25 15.02
C GLU A 170 -33.34 -19.69 14.52
N SER A 171 -33.69 -20.69 15.35
CA SER A 171 -33.52 -22.10 15.05
C SER A 171 -34.21 -22.49 13.74
N GLY A 172 -33.47 -23.13 12.83
CA GLY A 172 -33.94 -23.52 11.50
C GLY A 172 -34.14 -22.39 10.50
N MET A 173 -33.82 -21.14 10.85
CA MET A 173 -33.94 -19.99 9.92
C MET A 173 -32.60 -19.76 9.24
N PRO A 174 -32.59 -19.47 7.92
CA PRO A 174 -31.39 -19.11 7.19
C PRO A 174 -30.95 -17.68 7.51
N ALA A 175 -29.63 -17.44 7.49
CA ALA A 175 -29.00 -16.11 7.53
C ALA A 175 -27.98 -16.02 6.41
N THR A 176 -27.88 -14.87 5.78
CA THR A 176 -26.91 -14.59 4.73
C THR A 176 -25.68 -13.94 5.33
N VAL A 177 -24.53 -14.59 5.23
CA VAL A 177 -23.24 -14.08 5.69
C VAL A 177 -22.43 -13.67 4.47
N ARG A 178 -21.90 -12.45 4.49
CA ARG A 178 -21.00 -11.92 3.45
C ARG A 178 -19.66 -11.64 4.07
N VAL A 179 -18.59 -12.05 3.42
CA VAL A 179 -17.20 -11.88 3.91
C VAL A 179 -16.34 -11.31 2.80
N LYS A 180 -15.52 -10.29 3.10
CA LYS A 180 -14.47 -9.79 2.22
C LYS A 180 -13.11 -9.85 2.90
N ALA A 181 -12.06 -10.04 2.11
CA ALA A 181 -10.67 -9.89 2.54
C ALA A 181 -10.28 -8.41 2.49
N VAL A 182 -9.61 -7.93 3.54
CA VAL A 182 -9.16 -6.54 3.69
C VAL A 182 -7.65 -6.49 3.60
N SER A 183 -7.13 -5.63 2.72
CA SER A 183 -5.70 -5.41 2.57
C SER A 183 -5.16 -4.50 3.68
N GLY A 184 -3.93 -4.76 4.12
CA GLY A 184 -3.14 -3.83 4.95
C GLY A 184 -2.10 -3.05 4.15
N GLN A 185 -2.05 -3.16 2.83
CA GLN A 185 -0.99 -2.64 1.97
C GLN A 185 -1.57 -1.84 0.81
N VAL A 186 -0.94 -0.71 0.46
CA VAL A 186 -1.44 0.23 -0.57
C VAL A 186 -1.46 -0.36 -1.98
N GLN A 187 -0.64 -1.39 -2.26
CA GLN A 187 -0.60 -2.06 -3.56
C GLN A 187 -1.77 -3.03 -3.79
N PHE A 188 -2.62 -3.27 -2.78
CA PHE A 188 -3.79 -4.13 -2.89
C PHE A 188 -5.07 -3.39 -2.52
N LEU A 189 -6.12 -3.67 -3.23
CA LEU A 189 -7.50 -3.30 -2.90
C LEU A 189 -8.18 -4.46 -2.16
N ASP A 190 -9.12 -4.15 -1.27
CA ASP A 190 -9.99 -5.14 -0.62
C ASP A 190 -10.68 -6.01 -1.68
N SER A 191 -11.00 -7.24 -1.32
CA SER A 191 -11.75 -8.12 -2.21
C SER A 191 -13.22 -7.69 -2.34
N GLU A 192 -13.90 -8.22 -3.36
CA GLU A 192 -15.36 -8.26 -3.36
C GLU A 192 -15.85 -9.15 -2.22
N PHE A 193 -17.11 -8.95 -1.83
CA PHE A 193 -17.76 -9.84 -0.86
C PHE A 193 -18.08 -11.21 -1.47
N ALA A 194 -17.63 -12.28 -0.82
CA ALA A 194 -18.20 -13.61 -1.00
C ALA A 194 -19.44 -13.75 -0.13
N GLU A 195 -20.40 -14.56 -0.53
CA GLU A 195 -21.69 -14.74 0.15
C GLU A 195 -21.95 -16.22 0.41
N LEU A 196 -22.47 -16.53 1.61
CA LEU A 196 -22.89 -17.86 2.00
C LEU A 196 -24.14 -17.78 2.87
N THR A 197 -25.16 -18.57 2.54
CA THR A 197 -26.31 -18.76 3.41
C THR A 197 -26.03 -19.90 4.38
N VAL A 198 -26.14 -19.63 5.67
CA VAL A 198 -26.06 -20.61 6.76
C VAL A 198 -27.40 -20.74 7.46
N THR A 199 -27.65 -21.90 8.07
CA THR A 199 -28.92 -22.14 8.78
C THR A 199 -28.59 -22.65 10.18
N ALA A 200 -29.19 -22.02 11.19
CA ALA A 200 -29.09 -22.53 12.56
C ALA A 200 -29.73 -23.92 12.69
N ALA A 201 -29.20 -24.76 13.54
CA ALA A 201 -29.75 -26.09 13.75
C ALA A 201 -31.21 -26.01 14.24
N MET A 202 -32.02 -26.98 13.84
CA MET A 202 -33.38 -27.06 14.32
C MET A 202 -33.40 -27.42 15.82
N GLU A 203 -34.30 -26.79 16.57
CA GLU A 203 -34.56 -27.18 17.93
C GLU A 203 -35.13 -28.60 17.96
N GLN A 204 -34.44 -29.50 18.68
CA GLN A 204 -34.81 -30.92 18.70
C GLN A 204 -36.00 -31.22 19.59
N ASN A 205 -36.23 -30.41 20.61
CA ASN A 205 -37.34 -30.55 21.53
C ASN A 205 -38.09 -29.21 21.71
N PRO A 206 -38.88 -28.79 20.75
CA PRO A 206 -39.53 -27.46 20.75
C PRO A 206 -40.63 -27.32 21.81
N PHE A 207 -40.99 -28.43 22.47
CA PHE A 207 -42.05 -28.45 23.48
C PHE A 207 -41.52 -28.92 24.84
N THR A 208 -42.07 -28.30 25.88
CA THR A 208 -41.92 -28.80 27.24
C THR A 208 -43.15 -29.62 27.61
N LEU A 209 -42.93 -30.87 28.05
CA LEU A 209 -43.97 -31.74 28.54
C LEU A 209 -43.96 -31.71 30.06
N SER A 210 -45.09 -31.48 30.68
CA SER A 210 -45.27 -31.63 32.13
C SER A 210 -46.54 -32.42 32.45
N ALA A 211 -46.44 -33.35 33.41
CA ALA A 211 -47.64 -34.00 33.94
C ALA A 211 -48.35 -33.01 34.86
N ALA A 212 -49.63 -32.66 34.53
CA ALA A 212 -50.40 -31.74 35.35
C ALA A 212 -51.18 -32.44 36.46
N GLU A 213 -51.74 -33.65 36.19
CA GLU A 213 -52.46 -34.49 37.16
C GLU A 213 -52.31 -35.95 36.81
N ILE A 214 -52.16 -36.77 37.83
CA ILE A 214 -52.18 -38.26 37.75
C ILE A 214 -53.30 -38.78 38.58
N GLY A 215 -54.42 -39.17 37.92
CA GLY A 215 -55.52 -39.85 38.58
C GLY A 215 -55.43 -41.35 38.42
N MET A 216 -56.30 -42.09 39.13
CA MET A 216 -56.31 -43.57 39.10
C MET A 216 -56.52 -44.15 37.68
N ASN A 217 -57.22 -43.42 36.80
CA ASN A 217 -57.51 -43.84 35.42
C ASN A 217 -57.27 -42.79 34.38
N SER A 218 -56.58 -41.66 34.69
CA SER A 218 -56.29 -40.61 33.74
C SER A 218 -54.97 -39.92 34.04
N ILE A 219 -54.26 -39.49 33.02
CA ILE A 219 -53.08 -38.63 33.06
C ILE A 219 -53.38 -37.40 32.20
N SER A 220 -53.26 -36.23 32.80
CA SER A 220 -53.28 -34.95 32.03
C SER A 220 -51.84 -34.53 31.77
N VAL A 221 -51.53 -34.34 30.52
CA VAL A 221 -50.20 -33.86 30.06
C VAL A 221 -50.37 -32.46 29.46
N SER A 222 -49.63 -31.51 29.99
CA SER A 222 -49.51 -30.16 29.41
C SER A 222 -48.34 -30.11 28.44
N VAL A 223 -48.61 -29.62 27.24
CA VAL A 223 -47.62 -29.38 26.18
C VAL A 223 -47.50 -27.89 25.97
N SER A 224 -46.34 -27.34 26.21
CA SER A 224 -46.09 -25.89 26.02
C SER A 224 -44.91 -25.68 25.07
N PRO A 225 -45.03 -24.82 24.05
CA PRO A 225 -43.92 -24.48 23.23
C PRO A 225 -42.87 -23.71 24.02
N LYS A 226 -41.56 -23.98 23.79
CA LYS A 226 -40.47 -23.24 24.39
C LYS A 226 -40.34 -21.83 23.82
N SER A 227 -40.74 -21.61 22.55
CA SER A 227 -40.78 -20.30 21.92
C SER A 227 -42.23 -19.90 21.64
N LYS A 228 -42.60 -18.68 22.06
CA LYS A 228 -43.95 -18.10 21.79
C LYS A 228 -44.06 -17.41 20.42
N THR A 229 -42.94 -17.21 19.76
CA THR A 229 -42.88 -16.50 18.47
C THR A 229 -42.93 -17.43 17.25
N ARG A 230 -42.93 -18.75 17.48
CA ARG A 230 -42.96 -19.75 16.39
C ARG A 230 -44.37 -20.32 16.20
N THR A 231 -44.71 -20.49 14.93
CA THR A 231 -45.86 -21.25 14.50
C THR A 231 -45.43 -22.71 14.28
N TYR A 232 -46.05 -23.64 15.00
CA TYR A 232 -45.84 -25.08 14.82
C TYR A 232 -47.03 -25.63 14.01
N TYR A 233 -46.72 -26.31 12.91
CA TYR A 233 -47.70 -26.95 12.04
C TYR A 233 -47.71 -28.46 12.30
#